data_39478aad93a7548f837b8138d447e09b
#
_entry.id   39478aad93a7548f837b8138d447e09b
#
_cell.length_a   1.000
_cell.length_b   1.000
_cell.length_c   1.000
_cell.angle_alpha   90.00
_cell.angle_beta   90.00
_cell.angle_gamma   90.00
#
_symmetry.space_group_name_H-M   'P 1'
#
loop_
_entity.id
_entity.type
_entity.pdbx_description
1 polymer ?
#
loop_
_entity_poly.entity_id
_entity_poly.type
_entity_poly.pdbx_seq_one_letter_code
_entity_poly.pdbx_strand_id
1 'polypeptide(L)'
;TDPQGPAAKVANLREGRDRDRAIEDVAGAWARKDPAAAAAWVSQQQTDDIDDAIRPVMASWAGQNPAAALSWVQSLPEGELKDEATATYIWSNRTGNHEDSVQLAETISDEGTRNRTLWMTYGTWMREDREAATAAVQSSTSPDTQPKGRLPNDGGAPGGRGRWGRRGGN
;
A
#
# COMPACT_ATOMS: atom_id res chain seq x y z
N THR A 1 22.58 0.25 -18.44
CA THR A 1 22.67 -1.21 -18.32
C THR A 1 21.33 -1.77 -18.76
N ASP A 2 21.35 -2.76 -19.66
CA ASP A 2 20.16 -3.46 -20.14
C ASP A 2 19.60 -4.33 -18.99
N PRO A 3 18.33 -4.18 -18.59
CA PRO A 3 17.73 -4.95 -17.51
C PRO A 3 17.41 -6.40 -17.92
N GLN A 4 17.34 -6.69 -19.21
CA GLN A 4 17.01 -8.04 -19.72
C GLN A 4 18.11 -9.06 -19.39
N GLY A 5 19.38 -8.65 -19.36
CA GLY A 5 20.48 -9.51 -18.99
C GLY A 5 20.41 -10.02 -17.53
N PRO A 6 20.22 -9.15 -16.53
CA PRO A 6 19.96 -9.56 -15.15
C PRO A 6 18.69 -10.40 -15.00
N ALA A 7 17.58 -10.04 -15.66
CA ALA A 7 16.33 -10.80 -15.63
C ALA A 7 16.50 -12.25 -16.14
N ALA A 8 17.27 -12.44 -17.20
CA ALA A 8 17.57 -13.78 -17.72
C ALA A 8 18.40 -14.63 -16.73
N LYS A 9 19.22 -14.00 -15.88
CA LYS A 9 19.99 -14.71 -14.84
C LYS A 9 19.10 -15.21 -13.70
N VAL A 10 18.05 -14.45 -13.34
CA VAL A 10 17.07 -14.85 -12.31
C VAL A 10 16.43 -16.18 -12.68
N ALA A 11 16.09 -16.40 -13.94
CA ALA A 11 15.48 -17.65 -14.41
C ALA A 11 16.34 -18.90 -14.16
N ASN A 12 17.65 -18.74 -13.96
CA ASN A 12 18.57 -19.85 -13.70
C ASN A 12 18.82 -20.08 -12.20
N LEU A 13 18.27 -19.24 -11.32
CA LEU A 13 18.39 -19.41 -9.89
C LEU A 13 17.37 -20.45 -9.40
N ARG A 14 17.77 -21.21 -8.37
CA ARG A 14 16.86 -22.11 -7.66
C ARG A 14 15.86 -21.29 -6.87
N GLU A 15 14.66 -21.84 -6.69
CA GLU A 15 13.64 -21.26 -5.81
C GLU A 15 14.18 -21.06 -4.40
N GLY A 16 13.80 -19.94 -3.78
CA GLY A 16 14.19 -19.56 -2.43
C GLY A 16 14.66 -18.10 -2.36
N ARG A 17 15.00 -17.68 -1.16
CA ARG A 17 15.32 -16.28 -0.80
C ARG A 17 16.33 -15.56 -1.71
N ASP A 18 17.31 -16.29 -2.24
CA ASP A 18 18.32 -15.67 -3.11
C ASP A 18 17.71 -15.30 -4.47
N ARG A 19 16.77 -16.13 -4.97
CA ARG A 19 16.01 -15.85 -6.19
C ARG A 19 15.04 -14.71 -5.96
N ASP A 20 14.30 -14.70 -4.85
CA ASP A 20 13.31 -13.68 -4.51
C ASP A 20 13.98 -12.31 -4.38
N ARG A 21 15.11 -12.23 -3.66
CA ARG A 21 15.92 -11.00 -3.60
C ARG A 21 16.45 -10.56 -4.95
N ALA A 22 16.86 -11.50 -5.80
CA ALA A 22 17.30 -11.16 -7.15
C ALA A 22 16.14 -10.64 -8.04
N ILE A 23 14.91 -11.14 -7.83
CA ILE A 23 13.70 -10.62 -8.49
C ILE A 23 13.45 -9.18 -8.05
N GLU A 24 13.46 -8.89 -6.75
CA GLU A 24 13.29 -7.55 -6.18
C GLU A 24 14.33 -6.56 -6.73
N ASP A 25 15.62 -6.93 -6.68
CA ASP A 25 16.72 -6.09 -7.16
C ASP A 25 16.59 -5.74 -8.66
N VAL A 26 16.27 -6.73 -9.50
CA VAL A 26 16.08 -6.56 -10.93
C VAL A 26 14.84 -5.70 -11.20
N ALA A 27 13.72 -5.99 -10.54
CA ALA A 27 12.48 -5.24 -10.67
C ALA A 27 12.68 -3.76 -10.33
N GLY A 28 13.29 -3.46 -9.17
CA GLY A 28 13.58 -2.10 -8.75
C GLY A 28 14.57 -1.36 -9.66
N ALA A 29 15.58 -2.05 -10.17
CA ALA A 29 16.51 -1.46 -11.13
C ALA A 29 15.87 -1.17 -12.50
N TRP A 30 14.99 -2.06 -12.94
CA TRP A 30 14.26 -1.92 -14.22
C TRP A 30 13.20 -0.83 -14.14
N ALA A 31 12.44 -0.79 -13.05
CA ALA A 31 11.35 0.17 -12.85
C ALA A 31 11.77 1.65 -12.95
N ARG A 32 13.02 1.96 -12.64
CA ARG A 32 13.55 3.34 -12.82
C ARG A 32 13.64 3.78 -14.28
N LYS A 33 13.69 2.84 -15.22
CA LYS A 33 13.81 3.11 -16.66
C LYS A 33 12.52 2.86 -17.41
N ASP A 34 11.91 1.73 -17.13
CA ASP A 34 10.69 1.26 -17.77
C ASP A 34 9.86 0.48 -16.76
N PRO A 35 9.05 1.19 -15.96
CA PRO A 35 8.23 0.56 -14.92
C PRO A 35 7.16 -0.37 -15.50
N ALA A 36 6.65 -0.09 -16.71
CA ALA A 36 5.65 -0.94 -17.35
C ALA A 36 6.24 -2.32 -17.72
N ALA A 37 7.43 -2.32 -18.32
CA ALA A 37 8.12 -3.57 -18.64
C ALA A 37 8.56 -4.32 -17.37
N ALA A 38 8.97 -3.61 -16.32
CA ALA A 38 9.30 -4.21 -15.02
C ALA A 38 8.06 -4.88 -14.38
N ALA A 39 6.91 -4.21 -14.39
CA ALA A 39 5.65 -4.74 -13.89
C ALA A 39 5.22 -6.00 -14.65
N ALA A 40 5.28 -5.96 -15.97
CA ALA A 40 4.97 -7.11 -16.82
C ALA A 40 5.92 -8.29 -16.58
N TRP A 41 7.20 -8.02 -16.28
CA TRP A 41 8.14 -9.06 -15.93
C TRP A 41 7.88 -9.65 -14.55
N VAL A 42 7.61 -8.81 -13.52
CA VAL A 42 7.28 -9.27 -12.15
C VAL A 42 6.02 -10.13 -12.16
N SER A 43 4.98 -9.76 -12.91
CA SER A 43 3.73 -10.53 -12.98
C SER A 43 3.89 -11.95 -13.54
N GLN A 44 5.02 -12.25 -14.17
CA GLN A 44 5.36 -13.58 -14.68
C GLN A 44 6.23 -14.39 -13.72
N GLN A 45 6.70 -13.79 -12.63
CA GLN A 45 7.55 -14.50 -11.67
C GLN A 45 6.68 -15.34 -10.72
N GLN A 46 7.17 -16.54 -10.42
CA GLN A 46 6.65 -17.38 -9.35
C GLN A 46 7.52 -17.13 -8.12
N THR A 47 7.01 -16.39 -7.15
CA THR A 47 7.69 -16.05 -5.89
C THR A 47 6.66 -15.91 -4.79
N ASP A 48 7.01 -16.32 -3.58
CA ASP A 48 6.18 -16.14 -2.40
C ASP A 48 6.25 -14.69 -1.85
N ASP A 49 7.26 -13.92 -2.30
CA ASP A 49 7.51 -12.53 -1.87
C ASP A 49 7.16 -11.54 -3.01
N ILE A 50 5.99 -11.72 -3.67
CA ILE A 50 5.57 -10.88 -4.80
C ILE A 50 5.39 -9.41 -4.41
N ASP A 51 5.01 -9.16 -3.16
CA ASP A 51 4.85 -7.83 -2.59
C ASP A 51 6.18 -7.06 -2.56
N ASP A 52 7.27 -7.70 -2.16
CA ASP A 52 8.60 -7.09 -2.14
C ASP A 52 9.09 -6.76 -3.57
N ALA A 53 8.76 -7.60 -4.55
CA ALA A 53 9.11 -7.37 -5.95
C ALA A 53 8.29 -6.26 -6.62
N ILE A 54 6.97 -6.19 -6.36
CA ILE A 54 6.08 -5.24 -7.03
C ILE A 54 6.14 -3.84 -6.43
N ARG A 55 6.43 -3.72 -5.14
CA ARG A 55 6.46 -2.45 -4.40
C ARG A 55 7.39 -1.40 -5.03
N PRO A 56 8.68 -1.66 -5.30
CA PRO A 56 9.56 -0.67 -5.93
C PRO A 56 9.11 -0.31 -7.35
N VAL A 57 8.48 -1.25 -8.08
CA VAL A 57 7.96 -1.00 -9.42
C VAL A 57 6.79 -0.03 -9.37
N MET A 58 5.79 -0.31 -8.54
CA MET A 58 4.60 0.53 -8.40
C MET A 58 4.94 1.91 -7.84
N ALA A 59 5.84 2.00 -6.85
CA ALA A 59 6.30 3.28 -6.31
C ALA A 59 6.95 4.16 -7.40
N SER A 60 7.79 3.56 -8.24
CA SER A 60 8.42 4.25 -9.37
C SER A 60 7.40 4.67 -10.43
N TRP A 61 6.47 3.78 -10.78
CA TRP A 61 5.48 4.01 -11.83
C TRP A 61 4.43 5.04 -11.44
N ALA A 62 3.89 4.95 -10.24
CA ALA A 62 2.94 5.93 -9.72
C ALA A 62 3.54 7.35 -9.67
N GLY A 63 4.85 7.46 -9.39
CA GLY A 63 5.56 8.74 -9.43
C GLY A 63 5.82 9.29 -10.84
N GLN A 64 5.99 8.43 -11.83
CA GLN A 64 6.29 8.82 -13.23
C GLN A 64 5.02 9.02 -14.06
N ASN A 65 4.07 8.12 -13.96
CA ASN A 65 2.82 8.12 -14.73
C ASN A 65 1.71 7.42 -13.94
N PRO A 66 1.04 8.12 -13.01
CA PRO A 66 0.02 7.52 -12.15
C PRO A 66 -1.17 6.95 -12.93
N ALA A 67 -1.56 7.59 -14.03
CA ALA A 67 -2.69 7.11 -14.84
C ALA A 67 -2.40 5.75 -15.49
N ALA A 68 -1.20 5.57 -16.05
CA ALA A 68 -0.80 4.30 -16.64
C ALA A 68 -0.62 3.21 -15.57
N ALA A 69 -0.06 3.55 -14.40
CA ALA A 69 0.07 2.63 -13.27
C ALA A 69 -1.30 2.14 -12.79
N LEU A 70 -2.26 3.05 -12.61
CA LEU A 70 -3.64 2.71 -12.21
C LEU A 70 -4.33 1.81 -13.24
N SER A 71 -4.21 2.15 -14.53
CA SER A 71 -4.79 1.35 -15.61
C SER A 71 -4.26 -0.08 -15.61
N TRP A 72 -2.96 -0.25 -15.35
CA TRP A 72 -2.36 -1.58 -15.24
C TRP A 72 -2.87 -2.35 -14.02
N VAL A 73 -2.90 -1.72 -12.84
CA VAL A 73 -3.46 -2.33 -11.62
C VAL A 73 -4.89 -2.81 -11.84
N GLN A 74 -5.74 -2.00 -12.48
CA GLN A 74 -7.12 -2.36 -12.80
C GLN A 74 -7.24 -3.51 -13.80
N SER A 75 -6.23 -3.74 -14.63
CA SER A 75 -6.19 -4.83 -15.61
C SER A 75 -5.74 -6.17 -15.01
N LEU A 76 -5.18 -6.18 -13.79
CA LEU A 76 -4.73 -7.40 -13.13
C LEU A 76 -5.91 -8.28 -12.71
N PRO A 77 -5.76 -9.61 -12.78
CA PRO A 77 -6.70 -10.53 -12.16
C PRO A 77 -6.70 -10.36 -10.64
N GLU A 78 -7.80 -10.73 -10.00
CA GLU A 78 -7.88 -10.74 -8.54
C GLU A 78 -6.81 -11.66 -7.95
N GLY A 79 -6.20 -11.22 -6.85
CA GLY A 79 -5.15 -11.95 -6.14
C GLY A 79 -4.10 -11.03 -5.52
N GLU A 80 -3.13 -11.63 -4.86
CA GLU A 80 -2.12 -10.96 -4.05
C GLU A 80 -1.36 -9.86 -4.82
N LEU A 81 -0.94 -10.14 -6.06
CA LEU A 81 -0.26 -9.15 -6.90
C LEU A 81 -1.10 -7.89 -7.11
N LYS A 82 -2.42 -8.05 -7.39
CA LYS A 82 -3.32 -6.92 -7.56
C LYS A 82 -3.50 -6.15 -6.25
N ASP A 83 -3.67 -6.85 -5.16
CA ASP A 83 -3.88 -6.28 -3.83
C ASP A 83 -2.67 -5.44 -3.40
N GLU A 84 -1.46 -5.97 -3.51
CA GLU A 84 -0.23 -5.25 -3.15
C GLU A 84 0.11 -4.13 -4.14
N ALA A 85 -0.14 -4.33 -5.42
CA ALA A 85 0.02 -3.26 -6.43
C ALA A 85 -0.95 -2.10 -6.16
N THR A 86 -2.21 -2.41 -5.79
CA THR A 86 -3.23 -1.42 -5.42
C THR A 86 -2.81 -0.64 -4.18
N ALA A 87 -2.43 -1.33 -3.12
CA ALA A 87 -1.97 -0.71 -1.87
C ALA A 87 -0.76 0.21 -2.11
N THR A 88 0.23 -0.28 -2.83
CA THR A 88 1.44 0.49 -3.13
C THR A 88 1.15 1.70 -4.03
N TYR A 89 0.25 1.55 -5.01
CA TYR A 89 -0.20 2.67 -5.84
C TYR A 89 -0.81 3.79 -4.97
N ILE A 90 -1.74 3.44 -4.07
CA ILE A 90 -2.38 4.41 -3.17
C ILE A 90 -1.34 5.14 -2.31
N TRP A 91 -0.38 4.42 -1.73
CA TRP A 91 0.65 5.02 -0.88
C TRP A 91 1.64 5.91 -1.63
N SER A 92 1.87 5.61 -2.90
CA SER A 92 2.83 6.32 -3.75
C SER A 92 2.21 7.49 -4.49
N ASN A 93 0.90 7.46 -4.77
CA ASN A 93 0.16 8.52 -5.46
C ASN A 93 -0.27 9.63 -4.49
N ARG A 94 0.69 10.43 -4.06
CA ARG A 94 0.49 11.50 -3.05
C ARG A 94 -0.35 12.69 -3.53
N THR A 95 -0.66 12.77 -4.82
CA THR A 95 -1.48 13.84 -5.42
C THR A 95 -2.91 13.38 -5.71
N GLY A 96 -3.22 12.13 -5.39
CA GLY A 96 -4.56 11.56 -5.58
C GLY A 96 -5.58 12.12 -4.60
N ASN A 97 -6.84 12.09 -5.02
CA ASN A 97 -7.96 12.37 -4.14
C ASN A 97 -8.10 11.25 -3.08
N HIS A 98 -8.32 11.62 -1.83
CA HIS A 98 -8.49 10.65 -0.74
C HIS A 98 -9.73 9.78 -0.90
N GLU A 99 -10.84 10.33 -1.42
CA GLU A 99 -12.06 9.57 -1.70
C GLU A 99 -11.80 8.48 -2.73
N ASP A 100 -11.13 8.81 -3.83
CA ASP A 100 -10.74 7.84 -4.86
C ASP A 100 -9.79 6.77 -4.29
N SER A 101 -8.89 7.16 -3.39
CA SER A 101 -7.97 6.25 -2.72
C SER A 101 -8.70 5.27 -1.78
N VAL A 102 -9.73 5.74 -1.07
CA VAL A 102 -10.59 4.88 -0.24
C VAL A 102 -11.36 3.91 -1.12
N GLN A 103 -12.03 4.39 -2.18
CA GLN A 103 -12.77 3.54 -3.11
C GLN A 103 -11.87 2.47 -3.75
N LEU A 104 -10.66 2.85 -4.13
CA LEU A 104 -9.69 1.91 -4.68
C LEU A 104 -9.22 0.90 -3.64
N ALA A 105 -8.99 1.31 -2.39
CA ALA A 105 -8.62 0.42 -1.29
C ALA A 105 -9.70 -0.62 -0.97
N GLU A 106 -10.98 -0.26 -1.15
CA GLU A 106 -12.12 -1.18 -0.97
C GLU A 106 -12.13 -2.33 -1.99
N THR A 107 -11.45 -2.18 -3.12
CA THR A 107 -11.32 -3.25 -4.12
C THR A 107 -10.28 -4.31 -3.77
N ILE A 108 -9.47 -4.10 -2.72
CA ILE A 108 -8.48 -5.06 -2.25
C ILE A 108 -9.19 -6.28 -1.67
N SER A 109 -8.85 -7.47 -2.15
CA SER A 109 -9.51 -8.72 -1.76
C SER A 109 -9.03 -9.21 -0.39
N ASP A 110 -7.72 -9.12 -0.10
CA ASP A 110 -7.16 -9.48 1.21
C ASP A 110 -7.59 -8.49 2.29
N GLU A 111 -8.25 -9.01 3.32
CA GLU A 111 -8.79 -8.19 4.42
C GLU A 111 -7.70 -7.44 5.19
N GLY A 112 -6.55 -8.07 5.41
CA GLY A 112 -5.43 -7.48 6.14
C GLY A 112 -4.83 -6.29 5.39
N THR A 113 -4.53 -6.48 4.12
CA THR A 113 -4.00 -5.44 3.22
C THR A 113 -5.02 -4.31 3.02
N ARG A 114 -6.30 -4.64 2.81
CA ARG A 114 -7.39 -3.66 2.70
C ARG A 114 -7.50 -2.80 3.96
N ASN A 115 -7.60 -3.40 5.14
CA ASN A 115 -7.74 -2.68 6.40
C ASN A 115 -6.52 -1.80 6.69
N ARG A 116 -5.30 -2.30 6.45
CA ARG A 116 -4.06 -1.53 6.59
C ARG A 116 -4.05 -0.33 5.66
N THR A 117 -4.44 -0.52 4.40
CA THR A 117 -4.47 0.54 3.38
C THR A 117 -5.51 1.61 3.71
N LEU A 118 -6.73 1.21 4.09
CA LEU A 118 -7.78 2.12 4.54
C LEU A 118 -7.35 2.92 5.77
N TRP A 119 -6.76 2.26 6.78
CA TRP A 119 -6.29 2.92 7.99
C TRP A 119 -5.22 3.98 7.70
N MET A 120 -4.27 3.68 6.83
CA MET A 120 -3.24 4.63 6.42
C MET A 120 -3.81 5.79 5.60
N THR A 121 -4.74 5.51 4.68
CA THR A 121 -5.39 6.51 3.83
C THR A 121 -6.20 7.49 4.68
N TYR A 122 -7.09 6.98 5.55
CA TYR A 122 -7.83 7.82 6.49
C TYR A 122 -6.92 8.57 7.46
N GLY A 123 -5.86 7.93 7.94
CA GLY A 123 -4.88 8.58 8.82
C GLY A 123 -4.14 9.75 8.16
N THR A 124 -3.88 9.68 6.86
CA THR A 124 -3.31 10.78 6.08
C THR A 124 -4.35 11.86 5.85
N TRP A 125 -5.53 11.49 5.42
CA TRP A 125 -6.64 12.41 5.19
C TRP A 125 -7.02 13.19 6.45
N MET A 126 -7.10 12.53 7.61
CA MET A 126 -7.36 13.18 8.90
C MET A 126 -6.31 14.22 9.32
N ARG A 127 -5.09 14.13 8.82
CA ARG A 127 -4.04 15.15 9.06
C ARG A 127 -4.18 16.35 8.13
N GLU A 128 -4.71 16.15 6.94
CA GLU A 128 -4.86 17.17 5.90
C GLU A 128 -6.22 17.87 6.02
N ASP A 129 -7.30 17.11 6.09
CA ASP A 129 -8.67 17.59 6.27
C ASP A 129 -9.46 16.64 7.19
N ARG A 130 -9.48 17.01 8.48
CA ARG A 130 -10.16 16.21 9.51
C ARG A 130 -11.68 16.17 9.30
N GLU A 131 -12.27 17.26 8.88
CA GLU A 131 -13.73 17.37 8.74
C GLU A 131 -14.22 16.48 7.61
N ALA A 132 -13.61 16.57 6.44
CA ALA A 132 -13.93 15.72 5.30
C ALA A 132 -13.68 14.23 5.60
N ALA A 133 -12.53 13.90 6.20
CA ALA A 133 -12.22 12.52 6.57
C ALA A 133 -13.21 11.94 7.57
N THR A 134 -13.64 12.71 8.58
CA THR A 134 -14.63 12.27 9.56
C THR A 134 -15.99 12.05 8.90
N ALA A 135 -16.41 12.95 8.01
CA ALA A 135 -17.65 12.81 7.27
C ALA A 135 -17.64 11.56 6.37
N ALA A 136 -16.54 11.28 5.71
CA ALA A 136 -16.36 10.10 4.87
C ALA A 136 -16.47 8.80 5.70
N VAL A 137 -15.81 8.73 6.86
CA VAL A 137 -15.92 7.56 7.78
C VAL A 137 -17.36 7.38 8.24
N GLN A 138 -18.08 8.46 8.57
CA GLN A 138 -19.48 8.38 9.05
C GLN A 138 -20.45 8.02 7.93
N SER A 139 -20.19 8.40 6.69
CA SER A 139 -21.02 8.07 5.52
C SER A 139 -20.76 6.67 4.98
N SER A 140 -19.65 6.04 5.34
CA SER A 140 -19.33 4.67 4.96
C SER A 140 -20.34 3.72 5.61
N THR A 141 -21.23 3.16 4.78
CA THR A 141 -22.33 2.28 5.22
C THR A 141 -21.90 0.84 5.45
N SER A 142 -20.68 0.50 5.07
CA SER A 142 -20.17 -0.86 5.21
C SER A 142 -19.27 -0.98 6.44
N PRO A 143 -19.63 -1.80 7.44
CA PRO A 143 -18.78 -2.01 8.62
C PRO A 143 -17.41 -2.61 8.25
N ASP A 144 -17.30 -3.22 7.08
CA ASP A 144 -16.04 -3.80 6.57
C ASP A 144 -15.13 -2.77 5.90
N THR A 145 -15.65 -1.60 5.50
CA THR A 145 -14.87 -0.51 4.89
C THR A 145 -14.39 0.51 5.93
N GLN A 146 -14.92 0.46 7.14
CA GLN A 146 -14.38 1.28 8.24
C GLN A 146 -13.07 0.68 8.74
N PRO A 147 -12.02 1.50 8.93
CA PRO A 147 -10.76 1.01 9.45
C PRO A 147 -10.99 0.36 10.82
N LYS A 148 -10.69 -0.93 10.93
CA LYS A 148 -10.78 -1.67 12.20
C LYS A 148 -9.72 -1.15 13.15
N GLY A 149 -10.14 -0.38 14.15
CA GLY A 149 -9.29 0.21 15.17
C GLY A 149 -9.49 1.71 15.31
N ARG A 150 -8.80 2.28 16.29
CA ARG A 150 -8.85 3.72 16.54
C ARG A 150 -8.02 4.45 15.50
N LEU A 151 -8.64 5.35 14.73
CA LEU A 151 -7.94 6.18 13.74
C LEU A 151 -6.84 7.03 14.39
N PRO A 152 -5.70 7.24 13.73
CA PRO A 152 -4.70 8.18 14.20
C PRO A 152 -5.33 9.57 14.35
N ASN A 153 -5.19 10.18 15.50
CA ASN A 153 -5.73 11.52 15.79
C ASN A 153 -7.26 11.68 15.85
N ASP A 154 -8.02 10.66 16.21
CA ASP A 154 -9.46 10.78 16.45
C ASP A 154 -9.86 11.67 17.66
N GLY A 155 -8.91 12.46 18.17
CA GLY A 155 -9.18 13.53 19.13
C GLY A 155 -9.55 13.09 20.54
N GLY A 156 -9.33 11.82 20.89
CA GLY A 156 -9.46 11.39 22.28
C GLY A 156 -8.44 12.14 23.14
N ALA A 157 -8.89 13.15 23.88
CA ALA A 157 -8.10 13.77 24.93
C ALA A 157 -7.46 12.70 25.81
N PRO A 158 -6.21 12.87 26.29
CA PRO A 158 -5.62 11.95 27.24
C PRO A 158 -6.50 11.94 28.47
N GLY A 159 -7.24 10.85 28.64
CA GLY A 159 -8.17 10.67 29.74
C GLY A 159 -7.47 10.80 31.09
N GLY A 160 -8.03 11.69 31.89
CA GLY A 160 -8.03 11.55 33.34
C GLY A 160 -6.67 11.64 34.03
N ARG A 161 -6.34 12.83 34.46
CA ARG A 161 -5.42 13.04 35.56
C ARG A 161 -5.79 12.08 36.68
N GLY A 162 -4.98 11.06 36.89
CA GLY A 162 -5.01 10.26 38.11
C GLY A 162 -4.83 11.18 39.30
N ARG A 163 -5.86 11.31 40.08
CA ARG A 163 -5.89 12.00 41.37
C ARG A 163 -4.94 11.24 42.31
N TRP A 164 -3.72 11.73 42.45
CA TRP A 164 -2.84 11.28 43.50
C TRP A 164 -3.44 11.73 44.84
N GLY A 165 -4.08 10.77 45.53
CA GLY A 165 -4.54 10.95 46.86
C GLY A 165 -3.39 11.31 47.81
N ARG A 166 -3.41 12.52 48.38
CA ARG A 166 -2.64 12.85 49.58
C ARG A 166 -3.06 11.93 50.71
N ARG A 167 -2.21 11.00 51.09
CA ARG A 167 -2.29 10.45 52.45
C ARG A 167 -1.60 11.46 53.35
N GLY A 168 -2.40 12.17 54.13
CA GLY A 168 -1.91 12.85 55.32
C GLY A 168 -1.54 11.81 56.39
N GLY A 169 -0.34 11.91 56.88
CA GLY A 169 0.11 11.22 58.06
C GLY A 169 -0.27 11.97 59.33
N ASN A 170 -0.41 11.21 60.33
CA ASN A 170 -0.29 11.65 61.72
C ASN A 170 0.87 10.85 62.30
#